data_f382f60bf94cbed7cedb3f8187f394a5
#
_entry.id   f382f60bf94cbed7cedb3f8187f394a5
#
_cell.length_a   1.000
_cell.length_b   1.000
_cell.length_c   1.000
_cell.angle_alpha   90.00
_cell.angle_beta   90.00
_cell.angle_gamma   90.00
#
_symmetry.space_group_name_H-M   'P 1'
#
loop_
_entity.id
_entity.type
_entity.pdbx_description
1 polymer ?
#
loop_
_entity_poly.entity_id
_entity_poly.type
_entity_poly.pdbx_seq_one_letter_code
_entity_poly.pdbx_strand_id
1 'polypeptide(L)'
;MKKESRQKETLGRILKYMKKYWLFLGLSIALAVISVILTLYIPILTGDAIDYIVDKGKVDFTYITPILKKMVVVILITAVAQWIMNVCNNKMTYNIVRDIRKDAIRKIEILPLKYLDAHSYGEIVSRVIADVDQFADGLLMGFTQLFTGVVTIIGTLGFMLSVNVKITAVVVFLTPLSFVVAGFIAKKTFSMFKLQSETRGEQTALIDEMIGNQKIVQAFSHEDEALESFDEINERLEKYSLRALFFSSITNPSTRFINALVYAGVGVFGAVSAIHGGISVGQLSCFLSYANQYTKPFNEISGVVTELQNALACAARVFELIDEEAQVPDAEDAVVLEEVKGDVDLEHVYFSYEPGQKLIEDFNLHVNPGERVAIVGPTGCGKTTLINLLMRFYDVNSGTIRVSGVPVKDMTRSSLRSSYGMVLQETWLKEGTIRENICMGRPDATDEEIMEAAKASHAHNFIKRLPKGYDTVIAEDGGNLSQGQKQLLCIARVMLCLPPMLILDEATSSIDTRTEMKIQEAFGRMMKGRTSFIVAHRLSTIEEADIILVMKDGHIIEQGNHEELLQKNGFYAALYNSQFVQS
;
A
#
# COMPACT_ATOMS: atom_id res chain seq x y z
N MET A 1 -3.98 0.92 27.03
CA MET A 1 -4.53 2.30 26.89
C MET A 1 -4.27 2.91 25.50
N LYS A 2 -3.03 3.13 25.01
CA LYS A 2 -2.82 3.71 23.65
C LYS A 2 -3.41 2.87 22.50
N LYS A 3 -3.29 1.55 22.53
CA LYS A 3 -3.80 0.65 21.47
C LYS A 3 -5.35 0.62 21.40
N GLU A 4 -6.03 0.64 22.53
CA GLU A 4 -7.50 0.66 22.58
C GLU A 4 -8.09 2.02 22.14
N SER A 5 -7.41 3.13 22.48
CA SER A 5 -7.80 4.46 22.01
C SER A 5 -7.71 4.55 20.47
N ARG A 6 -6.63 4.03 19.89
CA ARG A 6 -6.42 4.01 18.44
C ARG A 6 -7.45 3.15 17.69
N GLN A 7 -7.82 1.99 18.24
CA GLN A 7 -8.87 1.16 17.65
C GLN A 7 -10.24 1.84 17.66
N LYS A 8 -10.59 2.56 18.74
CA LYS A 8 -11.85 3.32 18.82
C LYS A 8 -11.88 4.47 17.80
N GLU A 9 -10.77 5.15 17.61
CA GLU A 9 -10.65 6.22 16.61
C GLU A 9 -10.81 5.65 15.18
N THR A 10 -10.09 4.57 14.86
CA THR A 10 -10.22 3.86 13.58
C THR A 10 -11.66 3.44 13.32
N LEU A 11 -12.34 2.85 14.31
CA LEU A 11 -13.72 2.44 14.20
C LEU A 11 -14.64 3.65 13.95
N GLY A 12 -14.42 4.76 14.64
CA GLY A 12 -15.17 6.01 14.44
C GLY A 12 -15.05 6.54 13.00
N ARG A 13 -13.87 6.45 12.42
CA ARG A 13 -13.62 6.84 11.02
C ARG A 13 -14.31 5.90 10.03
N ILE A 14 -14.24 4.60 10.26
CA ILE A 14 -14.95 3.62 9.43
C ILE A 14 -16.45 3.91 9.44
N LEU A 15 -17.03 4.17 10.61
CA LEU A 15 -18.44 4.54 10.74
C LEU A 15 -18.79 5.84 9.98
N LYS A 16 -17.85 6.79 9.89
CA LYS A 16 -18.04 8.02 9.09
C LYS A 16 -18.13 7.71 7.60
N TYR A 17 -17.29 6.82 7.07
CA TYR A 17 -17.40 6.35 5.68
C TYR A 17 -18.70 5.56 5.46
N MET A 18 -19.08 4.71 6.41
CA MET A 18 -20.33 3.94 6.36
C MET A 18 -21.58 4.82 6.36
N LYS A 19 -21.56 5.96 7.03
CA LYS A 19 -22.71 6.90 7.11
C LYS A 19 -23.20 7.32 5.72
N LYS A 20 -22.31 7.41 4.73
CA LYS A 20 -22.68 7.71 3.34
C LYS A 20 -23.55 6.62 2.70
N TYR A 21 -23.46 5.38 3.20
CA TYR A 21 -24.13 4.19 2.68
C TYR A 21 -25.17 3.62 3.65
N TRP A 22 -25.70 4.43 4.56
CA TRP A 22 -26.61 4.00 5.63
C TRP A 22 -27.88 3.29 5.14
N LEU A 23 -28.37 3.63 3.93
CA LEU A 23 -29.52 2.96 3.32
C LEU A 23 -29.23 1.50 3.02
N PHE A 24 -28.05 1.19 2.46
CA PHE A 24 -27.64 -0.20 2.22
C PHE A 24 -27.46 -0.96 3.53
N LEU A 25 -26.89 -0.30 4.54
CA LEU A 25 -26.71 -0.88 5.88
C LEU A 25 -28.08 -1.19 6.51
N GLY A 26 -29.01 -0.25 6.52
CA GLY A 26 -30.34 -0.43 7.07
C GLY A 26 -31.13 -1.54 6.35
N LEU A 27 -31.07 -1.58 5.02
CA LEU A 27 -31.69 -2.63 4.22
C LEU A 27 -31.05 -4.00 4.50
N SER A 28 -29.73 -4.08 4.60
CA SER A 28 -29.01 -5.31 4.93
C SER A 28 -29.41 -5.85 6.31
N ILE A 29 -29.50 -4.98 7.32
CA ILE A 29 -29.92 -5.33 8.67
C ILE A 29 -31.37 -5.86 8.67
N ALA A 30 -32.29 -5.16 8.00
CA ALA A 30 -33.67 -5.59 7.90
C ALA A 30 -33.79 -6.96 7.20
N LEU A 31 -33.09 -7.15 6.09
CA LEU A 31 -33.08 -8.42 5.36
C LEU A 31 -32.42 -9.55 6.16
N ALA A 32 -31.37 -9.27 6.95
CA ALA A 32 -30.77 -10.25 7.84
C ALA A 32 -31.76 -10.74 8.90
N VAL A 33 -32.50 -9.82 9.56
CA VAL A 33 -33.52 -10.18 10.54
C VAL A 33 -34.65 -11.01 9.89
N ILE A 34 -35.16 -10.57 8.75
CA ILE A 34 -36.19 -11.29 8.00
C ILE A 34 -35.70 -12.70 7.62
N SER A 35 -34.51 -12.80 7.07
CA SER A 35 -33.89 -14.09 6.66
C SER A 35 -33.76 -15.04 7.85
N VAL A 36 -33.29 -14.55 8.99
CA VAL A 36 -33.16 -15.36 10.21
C VAL A 36 -34.52 -15.82 10.71
N ILE A 37 -35.53 -14.94 10.82
CA ILE A 37 -36.85 -15.32 11.24
C ILE A 37 -37.47 -16.39 10.33
N LEU A 38 -37.37 -16.22 9.01
CA LEU A 38 -37.88 -17.19 8.05
C LEU A 38 -37.11 -18.53 8.14
N THR A 39 -35.78 -18.49 8.30
CA THR A 39 -34.95 -19.69 8.47
C THR A 39 -35.35 -20.45 9.76
N LEU A 40 -35.59 -19.74 10.85
CA LEU A 40 -36.01 -20.32 12.14
C LEU A 40 -37.46 -20.80 12.11
N TYR A 41 -38.29 -20.36 11.20
CA TYR A 41 -39.67 -20.84 11.02
C TYR A 41 -39.73 -22.20 10.31
N ILE A 42 -38.72 -22.57 9.51
CA ILE A 42 -38.65 -23.85 8.78
C ILE A 42 -38.70 -25.07 9.74
N PRO A 43 -37.93 -25.13 10.85
CA PRO A 43 -38.02 -26.22 11.82
C PRO A 43 -39.42 -26.42 12.42
N ILE A 44 -40.17 -25.31 12.65
CA ILE A 44 -41.55 -25.41 13.14
C ILE A 44 -42.43 -26.11 12.10
N LEU A 45 -42.38 -25.66 10.83
CA LEU A 45 -43.13 -26.29 9.75
C LEU A 45 -42.74 -27.77 9.56
N THR A 46 -41.44 -28.10 9.76
CA THR A 46 -40.99 -29.50 9.71
C THR A 46 -41.60 -30.30 10.88
N GLY A 47 -41.61 -29.74 12.09
CA GLY A 47 -42.20 -30.35 13.26
C GLY A 47 -43.71 -30.59 13.08
N ASP A 48 -44.43 -29.57 12.62
CA ASP A 48 -45.86 -29.66 12.33
C ASP A 48 -46.13 -30.79 11.29
N ALA A 49 -45.33 -30.88 10.24
CA ALA A 49 -45.47 -31.95 9.24
C ALA A 49 -45.22 -33.35 9.84
N ILE A 50 -44.26 -33.49 10.77
CA ILE A 50 -43.96 -34.76 11.46
C ILE A 50 -45.12 -35.16 12.35
N ASP A 51 -45.77 -34.23 13.05
CA ASP A 51 -46.90 -34.51 13.92
C ASP A 51 -48.16 -35.04 13.20
N TYR A 52 -48.27 -34.81 11.86
CA TYR A 52 -49.29 -35.42 11.01
C TYR A 52 -48.92 -36.81 10.46
N ILE A 53 -47.74 -37.35 10.82
CA ILE A 53 -47.36 -38.75 10.56
C ILE A 53 -47.71 -39.57 11.80
N VAL A 54 -48.92 -40.03 11.89
CA VAL A 54 -49.48 -40.61 13.15
C VAL A 54 -48.95 -42.03 13.39
N ASP A 55 -48.81 -42.86 12.32
CA ASP A 55 -48.38 -44.25 12.41
C ASP A 55 -47.96 -44.78 11.04
N LYS A 56 -47.34 -45.96 10.99
CA LYS A 56 -46.98 -46.63 9.77
C LYS A 56 -48.19 -46.82 8.84
N GLY A 57 -48.16 -46.20 7.69
CA GLY A 57 -49.25 -46.22 6.71
C GLY A 57 -50.42 -45.28 7.00
N LYS A 58 -50.37 -44.51 8.09
CA LYS A 58 -51.39 -43.50 8.46
C LYS A 58 -50.83 -42.08 8.37
N VAL A 59 -50.56 -41.64 7.15
CA VAL A 59 -50.03 -40.31 6.84
C VAL A 59 -51.16 -39.42 6.29
N ASP A 60 -51.39 -38.28 6.94
CA ASP A 60 -52.43 -37.34 6.48
C ASP A 60 -51.87 -36.32 5.48
N PHE A 61 -51.86 -36.72 4.22
CA PHE A 61 -51.41 -35.88 3.11
C PHE A 61 -52.24 -34.63 2.89
N THR A 62 -53.46 -34.57 3.43
CA THR A 62 -54.35 -33.40 3.32
C THR A 62 -53.75 -32.20 4.06
N TYR A 63 -53.13 -32.44 5.21
CA TYR A 63 -52.48 -31.40 6.03
C TYR A 63 -50.99 -31.24 5.66
N ILE A 64 -50.29 -32.31 5.34
CA ILE A 64 -48.83 -32.24 5.03
C ILE A 64 -48.58 -31.46 3.73
N THR A 65 -49.39 -31.68 2.67
CA THR A 65 -49.19 -31.02 1.38
C THR A 65 -49.22 -29.49 1.45
N PRO A 66 -50.16 -28.83 2.16
CA PRO A 66 -50.13 -27.38 2.36
C PRO A 66 -48.88 -26.90 3.13
N ILE A 67 -48.44 -27.67 4.15
CA ILE A 67 -47.23 -27.34 4.93
C ILE A 67 -46.00 -27.36 4.05
N LEU A 68 -45.85 -28.41 3.22
CA LEU A 68 -44.73 -28.52 2.28
C LEU A 68 -44.70 -27.37 1.25
N LYS A 69 -45.89 -27.01 0.70
CA LYS A 69 -45.99 -25.85 -0.22
C LYS A 69 -45.54 -24.54 0.50
N LYS A 70 -46.04 -24.34 1.74
CA LYS A 70 -45.64 -23.18 2.55
C LYS A 70 -44.13 -23.17 2.82
N MET A 71 -43.52 -24.32 3.11
CA MET A 71 -42.08 -24.46 3.34
C MET A 71 -41.28 -24.08 2.09
N VAL A 72 -41.68 -24.52 0.90
CA VAL A 72 -41.05 -24.14 -0.36
C VAL A 72 -41.08 -22.62 -0.59
N VAL A 73 -42.25 -21.99 -0.33
CA VAL A 73 -42.38 -20.53 -0.46
C VAL A 73 -41.47 -19.81 0.51
N VAL A 74 -41.41 -20.25 1.78
CA VAL A 74 -40.55 -19.65 2.82
C VAL A 74 -39.07 -19.78 2.42
N ILE A 75 -38.65 -20.96 1.92
CA ILE A 75 -37.27 -21.17 1.45
C ILE A 75 -36.92 -20.22 0.30
N LEU A 76 -37.80 -20.08 -0.70
CA LEU A 76 -37.61 -19.19 -1.84
C LEU A 76 -37.49 -17.72 -1.39
N ILE A 77 -38.38 -17.27 -0.52
CA ILE A 77 -38.32 -15.89 0.01
C ILE A 77 -37.03 -15.67 0.79
N THR A 78 -36.60 -16.63 1.61
CA THR A 78 -35.36 -16.58 2.37
C THR A 78 -34.14 -16.49 1.43
N ALA A 79 -34.09 -17.31 0.38
CA ALA A 79 -33.00 -17.30 -0.60
C ALA A 79 -32.89 -15.95 -1.32
N VAL A 80 -34.03 -15.38 -1.75
CA VAL A 80 -34.08 -14.06 -2.37
C VAL A 80 -33.65 -12.96 -1.39
N ALA A 81 -34.14 -13.00 -0.14
CA ALA A 81 -33.73 -12.03 0.89
C ALA A 81 -32.21 -12.09 1.18
N GLN A 82 -31.65 -13.29 1.31
CA GLN A 82 -30.20 -13.48 1.49
C GLN A 82 -29.38 -13.00 0.27
N TRP A 83 -29.87 -13.27 -0.93
CA TRP A 83 -29.20 -12.80 -2.14
C TRP A 83 -29.16 -11.27 -2.20
N ILE A 84 -30.29 -10.59 -1.97
CA ILE A 84 -30.35 -9.12 -1.95
C ILE A 84 -29.46 -8.56 -0.83
N MET A 85 -29.48 -9.16 0.36
CA MET A 85 -28.63 -8.77 1.48
C MET A 85 -27.13 -8.83 1.09
N ASN A 86 -26.70 -9.93 0.46
CA ASN A 86 -25.31 -10.08 0.01
C ASN A 86 -24.92 -9.05 -1.06
N VAL A 87 -25.83 -8.75 -2.00
CA VAL A 87 -25.61 -7.68 -3.00
C VAL A 87 -25.46 -6.32 -2.31
N CYS A 88 -26.28 -6.01 -1.32
CA CYS A 88 -26.18 -4.77 -0.54
C CYS A 88 -24.84 -4.69 0.22
N ASN A 89 -24.46 -5.77 0.91
CA ASN A 89 -23.20 -5.83 1.66
C ASN A 89 -21.98 -5.65 0.74
N ASN A 90 -21.93 -6.37 -0.38
CA ASN A 90 -20.86 -6.25 -1.36
C ASN A 90 -20.78 -4.82 -1.90
N LYS A 91 -21.91 -4.27 -2.36
CA LYS A 91 -21.95 -2.91 -2.93
C LYS A 91 -21.52 -1.85 -1.91
N MET A 92 -21.93 -1.98 -0.65
CA MET A 92 -21.51 -1.09 0.43
C MET A 92 -20.02 -1.21 0.70
N THR A 93 -19.50 -2.42 0.90
CA THR A 93 -18.10 -2.67 1.21
C THR A 93 -17.18 -2.13 0.12
N TYR A 94 -17.40 -2.51 -1.15
CA TYR A 94 -16.54 -2.06 -2.24
C TYR A 94 -16.62 -0.56 -2.52
N ASN A 95 -17.75 0.08 -2.26
CA ASN A 95 -17.84 1.54 -2.35
C ASN A 95 -17.05 2.24 -1.23
N ILE A 96 -17.09 1.74 0.01
CA ILE A 96 -16.30 2.26 1.13
C ILE A 96 -14.81 2.11 0.81
N VAL A 97 -14.39 0.94 0.36
CA VAL A 97 -13.02 0.61 -0.02
C VAL A 97 -12.52 1.51 -1.15
N ARG A 98 -13.33 1.70 -2.18
CA ARG A 98 -13.03 2.64 -3.28
C ARG A 98 -12.80 4.06 -2.76
N ASP A 99 -13.67 4.56 -1.87
CA ASP A 99 -13.57 5.91 -1.32
C ASP A 99 -12.29 6.05 -0.47
N ILE A 100 -11.95 5.07 0.39
CA ILE A 100 -10.71 5.05 1.17
C ILE A 100 -9.48 5.01 0.27
N ARG A 101 -9.47 4.13 -0.75
CA ARG A 101 -8.34 4.03 -1.71
C ARG A 101 -8.14 5.34 -2.46
N LYS A 102 -9.23 5.99 -2.87
CA LYS A 102 -9.17 7.31 -3.52
C LYS A 102 -8.57 8.38 -2.61
N ASP A 103 -8.96 8.40 -1.33
CA ASP A 103 -8.42 9.36 -0.37
C ASP A 103 -6.93 9.07 -0.07
N ALA A 104 -6.53 7.80 0.00
CA ALA A 104 -5.12 7.41 0.17
C ALA A 104 -4.25 7.83 -1.02
N ILE A 105 -4.69 7.59 -2.26
CA ILE A 105 -3.95 8.02 -3.47
C ILE A 105 -3.85 9.54 -3.53
N ARG A 106 -4.96 10.25 -3.28
CA ARG A 106 -4.93 11.73 -3.24
C ARG A 106 -3.95 12.26 -2.20
N LYS A 107 -3.84 11.56 -1.07
CA LYS A 107 -2.89 11.95 -0.03
C LYS A 107 -1.45 11.75 -0.49
N ILE A 108 -1.13 10.64 -1.14
CA ILE A 108 0.22 10.36 -1.65
C ILE A 108 0.70 11.48 -2.58
N GLU A 109 -0.18 11.99 -3.46
CA GLU A 109 0.17 13.05 -4.39
C GLU A 109 0.55 14.39 -3.72
N ILE A 110 0.09 14.60 -2.50
CA ILE A 110 0.35 15.85 -1.72
C ILE A 110 1.27 15.63 -0.52
N LEU A 111 1.84 14.44 -0.36
CA LEU A 111 2.82 14.17 0.70
C LEU A 111 4.17 14.84 0.39
N PRO A 112 4.89 15.31 1.41
CA PRO A 112 6.25 15.80 1.23
C PRO A 112 7.18 14.64 0.83
N LEU A 113 8.20 14.94 0.02
CA LEU A 113 9.20 13.94 -0.39
C LEU A 113 9.88 13.28 0.82
N LYS A 114 10.04 14.01 1.93
CA LYS A 114 10.56 13.48 3.19
C LYS A 114 9.84 12.22 3.65
N TYR A 115 8.53 12.14 3.46
CA TYR A 115 7.76 10.94 3.83
C TYR A 115 8.08 9.77 2.90
N LEU A 116 8.16 10.04 1.58
CA LEU A 116 8.47 9.02 0.58
C LEU A 116 9.91 8.47 0.74
N ASP A 117 10.86 9.34 1.06
CA ASP A 117 12.26 8.96 1.30
C ASP A 117 12.44 8.15 2.60
N ALA A 118 11.57 8.38 3.60
CA ALA A 118 11.60 7.67 4.89
C ALA A 118 10.91 6.29 4.86
N HIS A 119 10.16 5.97 3.81
CA HIS A 119 9.38 4.72 3.69
C HIS A 119 9.70 4.00 2.38
N SER A 120 9.78 2.68 2.42
CA SER A 120 9.97 1.91 1.18
C SER A 120 8.73 1.99 0.28
N TYR A 121 8.93 2.03 -1.04
CA TYR A 121 7.83 1.99 -2.02
C TYR A 121 6.93 0.78 -1.80
N GLY A 122 7.51 -0.39 -1.50
CA GLY A 122 6.75 -1.61 -1.22
C GLY A 122 5.83 -1.48 -0.01
N GLU A 123 6.24 -0.76 1.03
CA GLU A 123 5.40 -0.47 2.20
C GLU A 123 4.20 0.41 1.83
N ILE A 124 4.44 1.51 1.10
CA ILE A 124 3.38 2.43 0.68
C ILE A 124 2.37 1.71 -0.23
N VAL A 125 2.85 0.96 -1.22
CA VAL A 125 2.02 0.17 -2.13
C VAL A 125 1.22 -0.88 -1.36
N SER A 126 1.85 -1.58 -0.41
CA SER A 126 1.17 -2.58 0.43
C SER A 126 0.03 -1.95 1.26
N ARG A 127 0.23 -0.74 1.79
CA ARG A 127 -0.83 -0.02 2.53
C ARG A 127 -2.04 0.30 1.66
N VAL A 128 -1.84 0.69 0.39
CA VAL A 128 -2.94 1.09 -0.52
C VAL A 128 -3.63 -0.11 -1.16
N ILE A 129 -2.92 -1.20 -1.38
CA ILE A 129 -3.45 -2.41 -2.03
C ILE A 129 -3.81 -3.46 -0.98
N ALA A 130 -2.81 -4.10 -0.37
CA ALA A 130 -3.02 -5.27 0.48
C ALA A 130 -3.80 -4.94 1.77
N ASP A 131 -3.47 -3.84 2.46
CA ASP A 131 -4.18 -3.46 3.68
C ASP A 131 -5.64 -3.05 3.41
N VAL A 132 -5.89 -2.38 2.28
CA VAL A 132 -7.24 -1.98 1.89
C VAL A 132 -8.07 -3.21 1.48
N ASP A 133 -7.49 -4.20 0.82
CA ASP A 133 -8.18 -5.45 0.47
C ASP A 133 -8.46 -6.30 1.72
N GLN A 134 -7.51 -6.45 2.63
CA GLN A 134 -7.72 -7.14 3.91
C GLN A 134 -8.80 -6.44 4.76
N PHE A 135 -8.86 -5.12 4.72
CA PHE A 135 -9.94 -4.36 5.35
C PHE A 135 -11.29 -4.66 4.71
N ALA A 136 -11.36 -4.77 3.37
CA ALA A 136 -12.58 -5.11 2.65
C ALA A 136 -13.11 -6.48 3.07
N ASP A 137 -12.25 -7.48 3.13
CA ASP A 137 -12.61 -8.85 3.50
C ASP A 137 -13.13 -8.93 4.94
N GLY A 138 -12.44 -8.30 5.88
CA GLY A 138 -12.89 -8.26 7.26
C GLY A 138 -14.19 -7.48 7.45
N LEU A 139 -14.41 -6.40 6.72
CA LEU A 139 -15.65 -5.64 6.76
C LEU A 139 -16.82 -6.47 6.21
N LEU A 140 -16.60 -7.18 5.10
CA LEU A 140 -17.59 -8.05 4.49
C LEU A 140 -17.96 -9.23 5.41
N MET A 141 -16.95 -9.88 6.04
CA MET A 141 -17.18 -10.93 7.03
C MET A 141 -17.94 -10.39 8.25
N GLY A 142 -17.60 -9.20 8.72
CA GLY A 142 -18.30 -8.54 9.83
C GLY A 142 -19.79 -8.37 9.57
N PHE A 143 -20.15 -7.88 8.38
CA PHE A 143 -21.56 -7.68 8.03
C PHE A 143 -22.31 -9.01 7.79
N THR A 144 -21.69 -9.94 7.07
CA THR A 144 -22.38 -11.17 6.66
C THR A 144 -22.43 -12.23 7.76
N GLN A 145 -21.39 -12.40 8.54
CA GLN A 145 -21.28 -13.50 9.52
C GLN A 145 -21.51 -13.04 10.95
N LEU A 146 -20.83 -11.98 11.42
CA LEU A 146 -20.97 -11.55 12.80
C LEU A 146 -22.39 -11.06 13.10
N PHE A 147 -22.90 -10.17 12.23
CA PHE A 147 -24.22 -9.59 12.44
C PHE A 147 -25.33 -10.63 12.31
N THR A 148 -25.30 -11.44 11.24
CA THR A 148 -26.27 -12.53 11.04
C THR A 148 -26.16 -13.57 12.15
N GLY A 149 -24.93 -13.90 12.60
CA GLY A 149 -24.70 -14.83 13.69
C GLY A 149 -25.31 -14.37 15.01
N VAL A 150 -25.14 -13.10 15.38
CA VAL A 150 -25.75 -12.52 16.60
C VAL A 150 -27.26 -12.55 16.52
N VAL A 151 -27.84 -12.15 15.38
CA VAL A 151 -29.32 -12.19 15.17
C VAL A 151 -29.83 -13.63 15.23
N THR A 152 -29.08 -14.60 14.67
CA THR A 152 -29.42 -16.03 14.74
C THR A 152 -29.43 -16.54 16.17
N ILE A 153 -28.44 -16.22 17.00
CA ILE A 153 -28.38 -16.63 18.40
C ILE A 153 -29.58 -16.10 19.16
N ILE A 154 -29.85 -14.78 19.05
CA ILE A 154 -30.96 -14.13 19.76
C ILE A 154 -32.31 -14.68 19.26
N GLY A 155 -32.47 -14.79 17.94
CA GLY A 155 -33.69 -15.33 17.32
C GLY A 155 -33.93 -16.78 17.72
N THR A 156 -32.93 -17.65 17.66
CA THR A 156 -33.05 -19.06 18.03
C THR A 156 -33.44 -19.21 19.50
N LEU A 157 -32.86 -18.44 20.41
CA LEU A 157 -33.25 -18.42 21.82
C LEU A 157 -34.73 -18.01 21.98
N GLY A 158 -35.16 -16.96 21.28
CA GLY A 158 -36.57 -16.53 21.31
C GLY A 158 -37.54 -17.63 20.85
N PHE A 159 -37.24 -18.30 19.75
CA PHE A 159 -38.04 -19.42 19.23
C PHE A 159 -38.00 -20.64 20.16
N MET A 160 -36.83 -21.00 20.72
CA MET A 160 -36.73 -22.11 21.68
C MET A 160 -37.54 -21.84 22.95
N LEU A 161 -37.52 -20.63 23.50
CA LEU A 161 -38.30 -20.22 24.66
C LEU A 161 -39.81 -20.29 24.38
N SER A 162 -40.26 -20.00 23.17
CA SER A 162 -41.65 -20.08 22.77
C SER A 162 -42.18 -21.52 22.70
N VAL A 163 -41.29 -22.50 22.46
CA VAL A 163 -41.67 -23.93 22.40
C VAL A 163 -41.61 -24.59 23.78
N ASN A 164 -40.47 -24.53 24.48
CA ASN A 164 -40.33 -25.12 25.82
C ASN A 164 -39.16 -24.51 26.61
N VAL A 165 -39.49 -23.84 27.73
CA VAL A 165 -38.48 -23.14 28.56
C VAL A 165 -37.50 -24.10 29.24
N LYS A 166 -37.94 -25.30 29.67
CA LYS A 166 -37.10 -26.26 30.40
C LYS A 166 -35.97 -26.83 29.50
N ILE A 167 -36.32 -27.21 28.28
CA ILE A 167 -35.32 -27.73 27.30
C ILE A 167 -34.40 -26.60 26.85
N THR A 168 -34.91 -25.38 26.67
CA THR A 168 -34.09 -24.21 26.37
C THR A 168 -33.03 -23.96 27.46
N ALA A 169 -33.39 -24.10 28.73
CA ALA A 169 -32.47 -23.95 29.85
C ALA A 169 -31.29 -24.95 29.75
N VAL A 170 -31.55 -26.20 29.35
CA VAL A 170 -30.51 -27.22 29.13
C VAL A 170 -29.49 -26.77 28.07
N VAL A 171 -29.97 -26.24 26.94
CA VAL A 171 -29.13 -25.75 25.85
C VAL A 171 -28.29 -24.57 26.33
N VAL A 172 -28.90 -23.58 26.96
CA VAL A 172 -28.23 -22.37 27.46
C VAL A 172 -27.16 -22.71 28.52
N PHE A 173 -27.41 -23.71 29.38
CA PHE A 173 -26.47 -24.13 30.40
C PHE A 173 -25.26 -24.89 29.83
N LEU A 174 -25.45 -25.71 28.79
CA LEU A 174 -24.38 -26.51 28.20
C LEU A 174 -23.51 -25.70 27.20
N THR A 175 -24.02 -24.68 26.56
CA THR A 175 -23.34 -23.90 25.52
C THR A 175 -22.05 -23.18 26.03
N PRO A 176 -21.99 -22.59 27.25
CA PRO A 176 -20.76 -21.98 27.77
C PRO A 176 -19.56 -22.90 27.81
N LEU A 177 -19.77 -24.22 27.93
CA LEU A 177 -18.70 -25.21 27.86
C LEU A 177 -17.94 -25.15 26.52
N SER A 178 -18.65 -24.88 25.44
CA SER A 178 -18.05 -24.69 24.11
C SER A 178 -17.08 -23.50 24.08
N PHE A 179 -17.42 -22.38 24.73
CA PHE A 179 -16.54 -21.21 24.81
C PHE A 179 -15.29 -21.46 25.62
N VAL A 180 -15.39 -22.16 26.72
CA VAL A 180 -14.23 -22.48 27.57
C VAL A 180 -13.24 -23.33 26.80
N VAL A 181 -13.70 -24.37 26.11
CA VAL A 181 -12.84 -25.25 25.32
C VAL A 181 -12.28 -24.53 24.11
N ALA A 182 -13.11 -23.80 23.36
CA ALA A 182 -12.66 -23.02 22.21
C ALA A 182 -11.62 -21.95 22.62
N GLY A 183 -11.85 -21.24 23.73
CA GLY A 183 -10.93 -20.22 24.23
C GLY A 183 -9.56 -20.80 24.67
N PHE A 184 -9.57 -21.97 25.29
CA PHE A 184 -8.32 -22.66 25.68
C PHE A 184 -7.50 -23.07 24.44
N ILE A 185 -8.15 -23.67 23.45
CA ILE A 185 -7.50 -24.10 22.20
C ILE A 185 -7.00 -22.87 21.44
N ALA A 186 -7.83 -21.82 21.29
CA ALA A 186 -7.46 -20.60 20.58
C ALA A 186 -6.21 -19.93 21.16
N LYS A 187 -6.06 -19.89 22.50
CA LYS A 187 -4.86 -19.34 23.15
C LYS A 187 -3.60 -20.14 22.80
N LYS A 188 -3.67 -21.47 22.76
CA LYS A 188 -2.55 -22.33 22.36
C LYS A 188 -2.23 -22.20 20.87
N THR A 189 -3.25 -22.19 20.03
CA THR A 189 -3.15 -22.00 18.59
C THR A 189 -2.48 -20.66 18.25
N PHE A 190 -2.91 -19.57 18.86
CA PHE A 190 -2.33 -18.24 18.64
C PHE A 190 -0.83 -18.20 18.97
N SER A 191 -0.42 -18.79 20.11
CA SER A 191 1.00 -18.84 20.48
C SER A 191 1.85 -19.58 19.45
N MET A 192 1.33 -20.69 18.89
CA MET A 192 2.05 -21.48 17.89
C MET A 192 2.10 -20.78 16.53
N PHE A 193 1.01 -20.16 16.09
CA PHE A 193 0.99 -19.37 14.86
C PHE A 193 1.92 -18.15 14.94
N LYS A 194 2.06 -17.53 16.10
CA LYS A 194 3.00 -16.43 16.29
C LYS A 194 4.44 -16.90 16.05
N LEU A 195 4.85 -18.00 16.69
CA LEU A 195 6.18 -18.58 16.49
C LEU A 195 6.43 -19.01 15.04
N GLN A 196 5.43 -19.62 14.40
CA GLN A 196 5.48 -19.98 12.99
C GLN A 196 5.68 -18.75 12.09
N SER A 197 4.95 -17.66 12.36
CA SER A 197 5.04 -16.42 11.58
C SER A 197 6.40 -15.73 11.74
N GLU A 198 6.92 -15.69 12.96
CA GLU A 198 8.26 -15.14 13.26
C GLU A 198 9.34 -15.95 12.52
N THR A 199 9.33 -17.28 12.64
CA THR A 199 10.32 -18.15 11.97
C THR A 199 10.19 -18.13 10.45
N ARG A 200 8.97 -18.00 9.91
CA ARG A 200 8.75 -17.80 8.47
C ARG A 200 9.34 -16.46 8.00
N GLY A 201 9.26 -15.42 8.81
CA GLY A 201 9.90 -14.14 8.53
C GLY A 201 11.43 -14.28 8.45
N GLU A 202 12.05 -15.01 9.38
CA GLU A 202 13.49 -15.32 9.35
C GLU A 202 13.87 -16.08 8.07
N GLN A 203 13.09 -17.12 7.72
CA GLN A 203 13.32 -17.90 6.50
C GLN A 203 13.19 -17.03 5.22
N THR A 204 12.18 -16.19 5.16
CA THR A 204 11.97 -15.30 4.01
C THR A 204 13.13 -14.31 3.88
N ALA A 205 13.61 -13.74 4.98
CA ALA A 205 14.74 -12.81 4.96
C ALA A 205 16.02 -13.49 4.47
N LEU A 206 16.30 -14.73 4.92
CA LEU A 206 17.45 -15.50 4.45
C LEU A 206 17.34 -15.81 2.94
N ILE A 207 16.16 -16.25 2.47
CA ILE A 207 15.95 -16.54 1.05
C ILE A 207 16.16 -15.29 0.20
N ASP A 208 15.60 -14.15 0.61
CA ASP A 208 15.74 -12.88 -0.11
C ASP A 208 17.20 -12.43 -0.19
N GLU A 209 17.94 -12.55 0.93
CA GLU A 209 19.37 -12.26 1.00
C GLU A 209 20.17 -13.19 0.08
N MET A 210 19.92 -14.51 0.11
CA MET A 210 20.66 -15.48 -0.69
C MET A 210 20.37 -15.34 -2.19
N ILE A 211 19.10 -15.16 -2.57
CA ILE A 211 18.71 -14.96 -3.98
C ILE A 211 19.26 -13.63 -4.50
N GLY A 212 19.12 -12.55 -3.73
CA GLY A 212 19.62 -11.23 -4.10
C GLY A 212 21.12 -11.20 -4.32
N ASN A 213 21.87 -12.00 -3.56
CA ASN A 213 23.32 -12.09 -3.62
C ASN A 213 23.86 -13.41 -4.20
N GLN A 214 23.04 -14.16 -4.98
CA GLN A 214 23.40 -15.49 -5.50
C GLN A 214 24.75 -15.53 -6.21
N LYS A 215 25.12 -14.48 -6.97
CA LYS A 215 26.43 -14.38 -7.63
C LYS A 215 27.58 -14.33 -6.64
N ILE A 216 27.39 -13.71 -5.48
CA ILE A 216 28.40 -13.58 -4.42
C ILE A 216 28.53 -14.93 -3.70
N VAL A 217 27.40 -15.55 -3.34
CA VAL A 217 27.35 -16.88 -2.71
C VAL A 217 28.15 -17.88 -3.54
N GLN A 218 27.91 -17.94 -4.87
CA GLN A 218 28.63 -18.83 -5.78
C GLN A 218 30.10 -18.45 -5.96
N ALA A 219 30.41 -17.12 -6.06
CA ALA A 219 31.79 -16.66 -6.23
C ALA A 219 32.70 -17.03 -5.05
N PHE A 220 32.15 -17.13 -3.85
CA PHE A 220 32.86 -17.48 -2.63
C PHE A 220 32.64 -18.93 -2.18
N SER A 221 31.88 -19.74 -2.94
CA SER A 221 31.56 -21.14 -2.64
C SER A 221 30.93 -21.34 -1.25
N HIS A 222 29.97 -20.42 -0.90
CA HIS A 222 29.25 -20.45 0.38
C HIS A 222 27.87 -21.16 0.29
N GLU A 223 27.64 -21.99 -0.74
CA GLU A 223 26.37 -22.67 -0.96
C GLU A 223 26.01 -23.64 0.19
N ASP A 224 27.01 -24.38 0.68
CA ASP A 224 26.79 -25.36 1.75
C ASP A 224 26.42 -24.68 3.08
N GLU A 225 27.06 -23.57 3.45
CA GLU A 225 26.75 -22.80 4.65
C GLU A 225 25.37 -22.14 4.56
N ALA A 226 24.99 -21.63 3.36
CA ALA A 226 23.68 -21.08 3.12
C ALA A 226 22.58 -22.14 3.25
N LEU A 227 22.85 -23.36 2.77
CA LEU A 227 21.93 -24.50 2.88
C LEU A 227 21.80 -24.97 4.33
N GLU A 228 22.89 -25.07 5.09
CA GLU A 228 22.86 -25.41 6.52
C GLU A 228 22.04 -24.42 7.33
N SER A 229 22.23 -23.11 7.08
CA SER A 229 21.46 -22.04 7.71
C SER A 229 19.98 -22.12 7.37
N PHE A 230 19.66 -22.43 6.11
CA PHE A 230 18.28 -22.63 5.66
C PHE A 230 17.64 -23.84 6.34
N ASP A 231 18.35 -24.97 6.41
CA ASP A 231 17.84 -26.20 7.00
C ASP A 231 17.55 -26.02 8.50
N GLU A 232 18.41 -25.33 9.26
CA GLU A 232 18.15 -25.02 10.67
C GLU A 232 16.86 -24.23 10.88
N ILE A 233 16.65 -23.19 10.08
CA ILE A 233 15.43 -22.38 10.16
C ILE A 233 14.22 -23.20 9.71
N ASN A 234 14.36 -23.99 8.64
CA ASN A 234 13.30 -24.82 8.07
C ASN A 234 12.83 -25.92 9.02
N GLU A 235 13.74 -26.57 9.74
CA GLU A 235 13.39 -27.56 10.80
C GLU A 235 12.62 -26.89 11.95
N ARG A 236 13.02 -25.70 12.37
CA ARG A 236 12.26 -24.93 13.39
C ARG A 236 10.86 -24.57 12.87
N LEU A 237 10.78 -24.13 11.61
CA LEU A 237 9.52 -23.78 10.97
C LEU A 237 8.58 -24.98 10.83
N GLU A 238 9.11 -26.14 10.43
CA GLU A 238 8.36 -27.41 10.38
C GLU A 238 7.74 -27.73 11.73
N LYS A 239 8.56 -27.72 12.79
CA LYS A 239 8.11 -28.03 14.14
C LYS A 239 7.02 -27.10 14.65
N TYR A 240 7.14 -25.79 14.39
CA TYR A 240 6.11 -24.83 14.77
C TYR A 240 4.86 -24.94 13.89
N SER A 241 5.04 -25.21 12.60
CA SER A 241 3.93 -25.39 11.65
C SER A 241 3.10 -26.63 11.99
N LEU A 242 3.73 -27.76 12.27
CA LEU A 242 3.05 -28.99 12.71
C LEU A 242 2.25 -28.76 13.99
N ARG A 243 2.82 -28.07 14.98
CA ARG A 243 2.12 -27.76 16.24
C ARG A 243 0.96 -26.77 16.01
N ALA A 244 1.18 -25.73 15.22
CA ALA A 244 0.14 -24.76 14.88
C ALA A 244 -1.03 -25.45 14.16
N LEU A 245 -0.73 -26.30 13.17
CA LEU A 245 -1.72 -27.08 12.44
C LEU A 245 -2.46 -28.06 13.34
N PHE A 246 -1.77 -28.77 14.23
CA PHE A 246 -2.37 -29.69 15.19
C PHE A 246 -3.39 -28.98 16.09
N PHE A 247 -2.99 -27.89 16.76
CA PHE A 247 -3.91 -27.14 17.63
C PHE A 247 -5.06 -26.49 16.85
N SER A 248 -4.80 -25.97 15.66
CA SER A 248 -5.84 -25.44 14.78
C SER A 248 -6.85 -26.51 14.36
N SER A 249 -6.34 -27.68 13.95
CA SER A 249 -7.18 -28.78 13.47
C SER A 249 -8.06 -29.40 14.58
N ILE A 250 -7.62 -29.38 15.84
CA ILE A 250 -8.37 -29.94 16.96
C ILE A 250 -9.57 -29.05 17.37
N THR A 251 -9.60 -27.80 16.95
CA THR A 251 -10.67 -26.85 17.27
C THR A 251 -12.02 -27.34 16.77
N ASN A 252 -12.11 -27.72 15.49
CA ASN A 252 -13.37 -28.18 14.89
C ASN A 252 -13.88 -29.50 15.49
N PRO A 253 -13.10 -30.56 15.67
CA PRO A 253 -13.55 -31.77 16.34
C PRO A 253 -14.02 -31.52 17.78
N SER A 254 -13.30 -30.67 18.54
CA SER A 254 -13.66 -30.37 19.94
C SER A 254 -14.99 -29.62 20.04
N THR A 255 -15.20 -28.62 19.20
CA THR A 255 -16.48 -27.89 19.17
C THR A 255 -17.62 -28.75 18.67
N ARG A 256 -17.39 -29.64 17.68
CA ARG A 256 -18.38 -30.61 17.22
C ARG A 256 -18.74 -31.61 18.32
N PHE A 257 -17.77 -32.06 19.10
CA PHE A 257 -18.02 -32.96 20.23
C PHE A 257 -18.95 -32.31 21.28
N ILE A 258 -18.68 -31.05 21.64
CA ILE A 258 -19.55 -30.32 22.58
C ILE A 258 -20.94 -30.09 21.99
N ASN A 259 -21.03 -29.73 20.71
CA ASN A 259 -22.32 -29.58 20.04
C ASN A 259 -23.11 -30.90 20.01
N ALA A 260 -22.41 -32.05 19.84
CA ALA A 260 -23.02 -33.36 19.92
C ALA A 260 -23.53 -33.68 21.36
N LEU A 261 -22.82 -33.24 22.41
CA LEU A 261 -23.27 -33.36 23.78
C LEU A 261 -24.54 -32.49 24.04
N VAL A 262 -24.57 -31.25 23.55
CA VAL A 262 -25.75 -30.38 23.60
C VAL A 262 -26.92 -31.06 22.88
N TYR A 263 -26.67 -31.55 21.67
CA TYR A 263 -27.70 -32.25 20.87
C TYR A 263 -28.22 -33.51 21.56
N ALA A 264 -27.35 -34.34 22.12
CA ALA A 264 -27.71 -35.53 22.88
C ALA A 264 -28.51 -35.16 24.16
N GLY A 265 -28.09 -34.11 24.89
CA GLY A 265 -28.83 -33.58 26.03
C GLY A 265 -30.27 -33.16 25.65
N VAL A 266 -30.41 -32.38 24.58
CA VAL A 266 -31.73 -32.01 24.04
C VAL A 266 -32.53 -33.25 23.65
N GLY A 267 -31.91 -34.24 23.02
CA GLY A 267 -32.54 -35.49 22.62
C GLY A 267 -33.06 -36.28 23.82
N VAL A 268 -32.25 -36.48 24.87
CA VAL A 268 -32.64 -37.22 26.08
C VAL A 268 -33.75 -36.48 26.85
N PHE A 269 -33.53 -35.21 27.21
CA PHE A 269 -34.51 -34.43 27.96
C PHE A 269 -35.81 -34.20 27.17
N GLY A 270 -35.69 -33.98 25.85
CA GLY A 270 -36.84 -33.82 24.96
C GLY A 270 -37.61 -35.11 24.78
N ALA A 271 -36.94 -36.28 24.61
CA ALA A 271 -37.59 -37.57 24.52
C ALA A 271 -38.34 -37.93 25.82
N VAL A 272 -37.71 -37.72 26.99
CA VAL A 272 -38.39 -37.90 28.29
C VAL A 272 -39.59 -36.97 28.38
N SER A 273 -39.50 -35.71 27.97
CA SER A 273 -40.64 -34.77 27.97
C SER A 273 -41.73 -35.21 26.99
N ALA A 274 -41.40 -35.75 25.83
CA ALA A 274 -42.35 -36.24 24.85
C ALA A 274 -43.12 -37.49 25.39
N ILE A 275 -42.42 -38.43 26.04
CA ILE A 275 -43.02 -39.63 26.65
C ILE A 275 -44.03 -39.20 27.74
N HIS A 276 -43.76 -38.14 28.48
CA HIS A 276 -44.67 -37.61 29.50
C HIS A 276 -45.75 -36.64 28.94
N GLY A 277 -45.84 -36.51 27.61
CA GLY A 277 -46.84 -35.65 26.97
C GLY A 277 -46.55 -34.15 27.08
N GLY A 278 -45.35 -33.75 27.50
CA GLY A 278 -44.97 -32.33 27.64
C GLY A 278 -44.62 -31.63 26.35
N ILE A 279 -44.23 -32.37 25.29
CA ILE A 279 -43.99 -31.89 23.92
C ILE A 279 -44.40 -32.97 22.92
N SER A 280 -44.65 -32.59 21.64
CA SER A 280 -44.88 -33.53 20.55
C SER A 280 -43.53 -34.05 19.97
N VAL A 281 -43.62 -35.10 19.14
CA VAL A 281 -42.47 -35.62 18.40
C VAL A 281 -41.94 -34.58 17.40
N GLY A 282 -42.85 -33.85 16.74
CA GLY A 282 -42.49 -32.75 15.85
C GLY A 282 -41.79 -31.61 16.59
N GLN A 283 -42.28 -31.24 17.79
CA GLN A 283 -41.61 -30.25 18.64
C GLN A 283 -40.22 -30.70 19.08
N LEU A 284 -39.99 -31.97 19.38
CA LEU A 284 -38.67 -32.53 19.66
C LEU A 284 -37.75 -32.38 18.45
N SER A 285 -38.21 -32.72 17.24
CA SER A 285 -37.44 -32.51 15.99
C SER A 285 -37.07 -31.05 15.77
N CYS A 286 -38.03 -30.14 16.05
CA CYS A 286 -37.80 -28.70 15.99
C CYS A 286 -36.67 -28.25 16.95
N PHE A 287 -36.69 -28.72 18.20
CA PHE A 287 -35.67 -28.44 19.21
C PHE A 287 -34.27 -28.93 18.79
N LEU A 288 -34.19 -30.14 18.25
CA LEU A 288 -32.92 -30.69 17.74
C LEU A 288 -32.35 -29.84 16.61
N SER A 289 -33.21 -29.33 15.72
CA SER A 289 -32.82 -28.38 14.67
C SER A 289 -32.33 -27.04 15.25
N TYR A 290 -33.03 -26.51 16.24
CA TYR A 290 -32.63 -25.28 16.92
C TYR A 290 -31.32 -25.41 17.70
N ALA A 291 -31.07 -26.55 18.37
CA ALA A 291 -29.82 -26.80 19.05
C ALA A 291 -28.61 -26.69 18.10
N ASN A 292 -28.74 -27.23 16.87
CA ASN A 292 -27.72 -27.09 15.84
C ASN A 292 -27.61 -25.63 15.35
N GLN A 293 -28.70 -24.95 15.09
CA GLN A 293 -28.69 -23.55 14.59
C GLN A 293 -28.18 -22.57 15.65
N TYR A 294 -28.41 -22.85 16.93
CA TYR A 294 -27.93 -22.03 18.04
C TYR A 294 -26.40 -22.14 18.21
N THR A 295 -25.84 -23.36 18.08
CA THR A 295 -24.44 -23.60 18.34
C THR A 295 -23.52 -23.22 17.17
N LYS A 296 -24.03 -23.21 15.93
CA LYS A 296 -23.26 -22.92 14.72
C LYS A 296 -22.59 -21.53 14.71
N PRO A 297 -23.29 -20.41 15.02
CA PRO A 297 -22.69 -19.08 15.01
C PRO A 297 -21.55 -18.91 16.02
N PHE A 298 -21.54 -19.62 17.13
CA PHE A 298 -20.46 -19.52 18.11
C PHE A 298 -19.12 -20.02 17.58
N ASN A 299 -19.15 -21.02 16.70
CA ASN A 299 -17.94 -21.53 16.05
C ASN A 299 -17.41 -20.54 14.99
N GLU A 300 -18.31 -19.83 14.30
CA GLU A 300 -17.98 -18.88 13.24
C GLU A 300 -17.50 -17.53 13.81
N ILE A 301 -18.12 -17.03 14.88
CA ILE A 301 -17.81 -15.73 15.49
C ILE A 301 -16.34 -15.60 15.88
N SER A 302 -15.71 -16.66 16.39
CA SER A 302 -14.30 -16.60 16.81
C SER A 302 -13.36 -16.27 15.64
N GLY A 303 -13.58 -16.86 14.47
CA GLY A 303 -12.83 -16.55 13.24
C GLY A 303 -13.09 -15.13 12.77
N VAL A 304 -14.35 -14.73 12.74
CA VAL A 304 -14.77 -13.38 12.31
C VAL A 304 -14.19 -12.28 13.19
N VAL A 305 -14.14 -12.48 14.51
CA VAL A 305 -13.52 -11.51 15.44
C VAL A 305 -12.03 -11.32 15.12
N THR A 306 -11.31 -12.39 14.80
CA THR A 306 -9.90 -12.30 14.43
C THR A 306 -9.73 -11.52 13.12
N GLU A 307 -10.53 -11.83 12.10
CA GLU A 307 -10.50 -11.12 10.81
C GLU A 307 -10.88 -9.64 10.95
N LEU A 308 -11.87 -9.31 11.80
CA LEU A 308 -12.20 -7.92 12.11
C LEU A 308 -11.05 -7.18 12.82
N GLN A 309 -10.33 -7.85 13.72
CA GLN A 309 -9.15 -7.25 14.36
C GLN A 309 -8.03 -6.99 13.36
N ASN A 310 -7.79 -7.91 12.44
CA ASN A 310 -6.82 -7.74 11.34
C ASN A 310 -7.25 -6.59 10.42
N ALA A 311 -8.52 -6.55 10.01
CA ALA A 311 -9.09 -5.49 9.19
C ALA A 311 -8.96 -4.11 9.85
N LEU A 312 -9.23 -4.02 11.16
CA LEU A 312 -9.06 -2.77 11.92
C LEU A 312 -7.59 -2.34 12.00
N ALA A 313 -6.65 -3.29 12.11
CA ALA A 313 -5.23 -2.98 12.09
C ALA A 313 -4.77 -2.48 10.72
N CYS A 314 -5.24 -3.11 9.64
CA CYS A 314 -4.99 -2.68 8.27
C CYS A 314 -5.58 -1.28 7.99
N ALA A 315 -6.84 -1.06 8.37
CA ALA A 315 -7.49 0.25 8.25
C ALA A 315 -6.72 1.34 9.03
N ALA A 316 -6.20 1.02 10.22
CA ALA A 316 -5.41 1.97 11.00
C ALA A 316 -4.13 2.41 10.25
N ARG A 317 -3.40 1.48 9.59
CA ARG A 317 -2.22 1.83 8.79
C ARG A 317 -2.56 2.68 7.57
N VAL A 318 -3.69 2.38 6.92
CA VAL A 318 -4.17 3.20 5.79
C VAL A 318 -4.55 4.60 6.26
N PHE A 319 -5.22 4.72 7.41
CA PHE A 319 -5.59 6.02 7.97
C PHE A 319 -4.38 6.81 8.46
N GLU A 320 -3.32 6.17 8.96
CA GLU A 320 -2.04 6.84 9.23
C GLU A 320 -1.50 7.53 7.98
N LEU A 321 -1.49 6.83 6.84
CA LEU A 321 -1.08 7.42 5.56
C LEU A 321 -1.97 8.60 5.15
N ILE A 322 -3.30 8.49 5.33
CA ILE A 322 -4.25 9.55 4.98
C ILE A 322 -4.11 10.77 5.89
N ASP A 323 -3.73 10.56 7.16
CA ASP A 323 -3.61 11.61 8.18
C ASP A 323 -2.23 12.26 8.22
N GLU A 324 -1.25 11.69 7.53
CA GLU A 324 0.11 12.25 7.49
C GLU A 324 0.06 13.73 7.09
N GLU A 325 1.00 14.50 7.56
CA GLU A 325 1.03 15.92 7.22
C GLU A 325 1.26 16.11 5.72
N ALA A 326 0.36 16.84 5.08
CA ALA A 326 0.53 17.19 3.68
C ALA A 326 1.70 18.18 3.53
N GLN A 327 2.31 18.21 2.36
CA GLN A 327 3.25 19.27 2.01
C GLN A 327 2.58 20.63 2.25
N VAL A 328 3.31 21.56 2.89
CA VAL A 328 2.82 22.93 3.11
C VAL A 328 2.32 23.48 1.77
N PRO A 329 1.04 23.89 1.65
CA PRO A 329 0.53 24.44 0.39
C PRO A 329 1.30 25.70 0.03
N ASP A 330 1.27 26.06 -1.26
CA ASP A 330 1.77 27.36 -1.68
C ASP A 330 0.89 28.45 -1.06
N ALA A 331 1.49 29.62 -0.76
CA ALA A 331 0.75 30.74 -0.17
C ALA A 331 -0.38 31.19 -1.12
N GLU A 332 -1.48 31.70 -0.57
CA GLU A 332 -2.63 32.15 -1.39
C GLU A 332 -2.24 33.29 -2.33
N ASP A 333 -1.25 34.09 -1.97
CA ASP A 333 -0.66 35.20 -2.73
C ASP A 333 0.65 34.81 -3.43
N ALA A 334 0.93 33.50 -3.56
CA ALA A 334 2.16 33.03 -4.19
C ALA A 334 2.29 33.51 -5.64
N VAL A 335 3.47 34.06 -5.92
CA VAL A 335 3.80 34.65 -7.23
C VAL A 335 3.97 33.56 -8.29
N VAL A 336 3.37 33.78 -9.46
CA VAL A 336 3.69 33.01 -10.68
C VAL A 336 4.69 33.85 -11.49
N LEU A 337 5.89 33.30 -11.69
CA LEU A 337 6.90 33.99 -12.51
C LEU A 337 6.49 33.94 -13.98
N GLU A 338 6.29 35.12 -14.60
CA GLU A 338 6.00 35.23 -16.04
C GLU A 338 7.29 35.21 -16.87
N GLU A 339 8.34 35.85 -16.37
CA GLU A 339 9.66 35.84 -17.00
C GLU A 339 10.72 35.42 -15.97
N VAL A 340 11.47 34.38 -16.27
CA VAL A 340 12.59 33.89 -15.45
C VAL A 340 13.89 34.26 -16.11
N LYS A 341 14.66 35.16 -15.48
CA LYS A 341 15.96 35.61 -15.97
C LYS A 341 17.05 34.55 -15.79
N GLY A 342 16.92 33.72 -14.76
CA GLY A 342 17.85 32.65 -14.43
C GLY A 342 18.94 33.04 -13.43
N ASP A 343 18.82 34.20 -12.75
CA ASP A 343 19.63 34.52 -11.58
C ASP A 343 19.14 33.73 -10.36
N VAL A 344 20.09 33.24 -9.56
CA VAL A 344 19.82 32.45 -8.37
C VAL A 344 20.68 32.94 -7.22
N ASP A 345 20.05 33.29 -6.10
CA ASP A 345 20.70 33.73 -4.86
C ASP A 345 20.38 32.80 -3.71
N LEU A 346 21.40 32.36 -2.99
CA LEU A 346 21.27 31.66 -1.72
C LEU A 346 21.96 32.50 -0.64
N GLU A 347 21.19 32.90 0.37
CA GLU A 347 21.64 33.78 1.45
C GLU A 347 21.49 33.07 2.80
N HIS A 348 22.59 32.79 3.47
CA HIS A 348 22.66 32.18 4.80
C HIS A 348 21.78 30.93 4.92
N VAL A 349 21.84 30.02 3.94
CA VAL A 349 21.00 28.83 3.89
C VAL A 349 21.53 27.75 4.83
N TYR A 350 20.63 27.25 5.69
CA TYR A 350 20.84 26.11 6.56
C TYR A 350 19.82 25.04 6.26
N PHE A 351 20.28 23.79 6.20
CA PHE A 351 19.41 22.65 5.96
C PHE A 351 19.96 21.36 6.58
N SER A 352 19.02 20.54 7.11
CA SER A 352 19.27 19.16 7.52
C SER A 352 18.00 18.33 7.37
N TYR A 353 18.14 17.05 7.02
CA TYR A 353 16.99 16.13 6.94
C TYR A 353 16.44 15.78 8.32
N GLU A 354 17.31 15.67 9.33
CA GLU A 354 16.96 15.36 10.70
C GLU A 354 17.41 16.46 11.68
N PRO A 355 16.63 16.72 12.76
CA PRO A 355 17.03 17.67 13.77
C PRO A 355 18.36 17.27 14.42
N GLY A 356 19.32 18.21 14.45
CA GLY A 356 20.64 18.00 15.04
C GLY A 356 21.71 17.45 14.09
N GLN A 357 21.35 17.04 12.88
CA GLN A 357 22.31 16.74 11.82
C GLN A 357 22.86 18.06 11.24
N LYS A 358 24.17 18.14 11.00
CA LYS A 358 24.80 19.23 10.28
C LYS A 358 25.05 18.78 8.85
N LEU A 359 24.30 19.35 7.89
CA LEU A 359 24.44 18.95 6.48
C LEU A 359 24.77 20.15 5.59
N ILE A 360 24.02 21.23 5.67
CA ILE A 360 24.29 22.51 5.00
C ILE A 360 24.24 23.59 6.06
N GLU A 361 25.36 24.31 6.25
CA GLU A 361 25.49 25.39 7.23
C GLU A 361 26.02 26.64 6.57
N ASP A 362 25.34 27.77 6.75
CA ASP A 362 25.69 29.10 6.25
C ASP A 362 26.10 29.14 4.75
N PHE A 363 25.29 28.49 3.92
CA PHE A 363 25.57 28.38 2.49
C PHE A 363 25.16 29.67 1.78
N ASN A 364 26.14 30.30 1.11
CA ASN A 364 25.97 31.53 0.34
C ASN A 364 26.44 31.32 -1.09
N LEU A 365 25.61 31.70 -2.08
CA LEU A 365 25.92 31.57 -3.50
C LEU A 365 25.15 32.62 -4.28
N HIS A 366 25.82 33.27 -5.22
CA HIS A 366 25.22 34.14 -6.22
C HIS A 366 25.56 33.62 -7.62
N VAL A 367 24.54 33.47 -8.47
CA VAL A 367 24.68 32.96 -9.84
C VAL A 367 23.98 33.93 -10.78
N ASN A 368 24.72 34.46 -11.77
CA ASN A 368 24.17 35.32 -12.79
C ASN A 368 23.45 34.52 -13.91
N PRO A 369 22.53 35.15 -14.66
CA PRO A 369 21.89 34.50 -15.79
C PRO A 369 22.89 33.95 -16.81
N GLY A 370 22.73 32.67 -17.16
CA GLY A 370 23.54 32.01 -18.17
C GLY A 370 24.88 31.42 -17.66
N GLU A 371 25.18 31.58 -16.36
CA GLU A 371 26.40 30.98 -15.77
C GLU A 371 26.22 29.45 -15.56
N ARG A 372 27.35 28.76 -15.68
CA ARG A 372 27.48 27.32 -15.41
C ARG A 372 28.11 27.10 -14.06
N VAL A 373 27.39 26.42 -13.16
CA VAL A 373 27.83 26.09 -11.81
C VAL A 373 28.13 24.61 -11.73
N ALA A 374 29.41 24.24 -11.62
CA ALA A 374 29.82 22.86 -11.39
C ALA A 374 29.87 22.56 -9.89
N ILE A 375 29.18 21.51 -9.45
CA ILE A 375 29.14 21.04 -8.07
C ILE A 375 30.06 19.81 -7.98
N VAL A 376 31.17 19.92 -7.26
CA VAL A 376 32.15 18.85 -7.11
C VAL A 376 32.37 18.49 -5.65
N GLY A 377 32.71 17.24 -5.38
CA GLY A 377 32.97 16.75 -4.03
C GLY A 377 32.76 15.24 -3.91
N PRO A 378 33.21 14.62 -2.82
CA PRO A 378 33.05 13.19 -2.61
C PRO A 378 31.57 12.77 -2.52
N THR A 379 31.32 11.46 -2.64
CA THR A 379 29.97 10.93 -2.46
C THR A 379 29.46 11.22 -1.04
N GLY A 380 28.17 11.61 -0.92
CA GLY A 380 27.57 11.96 0.37
C GLY A 380 27.83 13.38 0.87
N CYS A 381 28.59 14.24 0.17
CA CYS A 381 28.88 15.60 0.61
C CYS A 381 27.71 16.60 0.47
N GLY A 382 26.52 16.20 -0.01
CA GLY A 382 25.32 17.05 -0.09
C GLY A 382 25.00 17.62 -1.48
N LYS A 383 25.60 17.15 -2.57
CA LYS A 383 25.33 17.63 -3.94
C LYS A 383 23.84 17.51 -4.33
N THR A 384 23.28 16.33 -4.14
CA THR A 384 21.85 16.06 -4.39
C THR A 384 20.94 16.88 -3.47
N THR A 385 21.38 17.14 -2.23
CA THR A 385 20.65 17.99 -1.29
C THR A 385 20.50 19.42 -1.82
N LEU A 386 21.57 19.99 -2.39
CA LEU A 386 21.50 21.32 -3.00
C LEU A 386 20.49 21.36 -4.14
N ILE A 387 20.48 20.36 -5.02
CA ILE A 387 19.48 20.22 -6.09
C ILE A 387 18.07 20.16 -5.52
N ASN A 388 17.84 19.37 -4.46
CA ASN A 388 16.53 19.24 -3.82
C ASN A 388 16.04 20.58 -3.24
N LEU A 389 16.94 21.42 -2.73
CA LEU A 389 16.60 22.74 -2.23
C LEU A 389 16.29 23.73 -3.36
N LEU A 390 17.05 23.73 -4.46
CA LEU A 390 16.80 24.57 -5.63
C LEU A 390 15.41 24.28 -6.25
N MET A 391 15.02 22.99 -6.32
CA MET A 391 13.70 22.57 -6.80
C MET A 391 12.58 22.69 -5.77
N ARG A 392 12.90 23.14 -4.55
CA ARG A 392 11.98 23.18 -3.41
C ARG A 392 11.25 21.84 -3.23
N PHE A 393 12.00 20.74 -3.32
CA PHE A 393 11.55 19.43 -2.86
C PHE A 393 11.57 19.35 -1.33
N TYR A 394 12.46 20.14 -0.72
CA TYR A 394 12.55 20.41 0.70
C TYR A 394 12.64 21.90 0.92
N ASP A 395 11.98 22.40 1.98
CA ASP A 395 12.13 23.78 2.40
C ASP A 395 13.36 23.92 3.32
N VAL A 396 14.06 25.04 3.22
CA VAL A 396 15.24 25.33 4.06
C VAL A 396 14.86 25.49 5.53
N ASN A 397 15.75 25.11 6.44
CA ASN A 397 15.54 25.32 7.89
C ASN A 397 15.65 26.81 8.26
N SER A 398 16.60 27.52 7.66
CA SER A 398 16.74 28.98 7.75
C SER A 398 17.51 29.52 6.55
N GLY A 399 17.52 30.85 6.38
CA GLY A 399 18.05 31.50 5.19
C GLY A 399 17.02 31.67 4.08
N THR A 400 17.46 32.10 2.91
CA THR A 400 16.57 32.38 1.78
C THR A 400 17.21 31.93 0.48
N ILE A 401 16.42 31.27 -0.37
CA ILE A 401 16.76 30.98 -1.78
C ILE A 401 15.86 31.88 -2.62
N ARG A 402 16.44 32.60 -3.58
CA ARG A 402 15.73 33.44 -4.54
C ARG A 402 15.98 32.98 -5.95
N VAL A 403 14.99 33.11 -6.81
CA VAL A 403 15.10 32.92 -8.25
C VAL A 403 14.48 34.15 -8.90
N SER A 404 15.22 34.79 -9.79
CA SER A 404 14.85 36.05 -10.42
C SER A 404 14.41 37.12 -9.39
N GLY A 405 15.16 37.19 -8.27
CA GLY A 405 14.94 38.14 -7.17
C GLY A 405 13.76 37.78 -6.23
N VAL A 406 12.95 36.77 -6.54
CA VAL A 406 11.79 36.34 -5.73
C VAL A 406 12.16 35.17 -4.84
N PRO A 407 11.85 35.19 -3.52
CA PRO A 407 12.07 34.04 -2.66
C PRO A 407 11.27 32.81 -3.14
N VAL A 408 11.91 31.64 -3.21
CA VAL A 408 11.26 30.41 -3.70
C VAL A 408 10.05 29.98 -2.84
N LYS A 409 10.00 30.38 -1.59
CA LYS A 409 8.86 30.10 -0.68
C LYS A 409 7.62 30.96 -1.00
N ASP A 410 7.82 32.12 -1.64
CA ASP A 410 6.78 33.09 -1.96
C ASP A 410 6.25 32.93 -3.40
N MET A 411 6.75 31.93 -4.13
CA MET A 411 6.24 31.56 -5.47
C MET A 411 5.56 30.19 -5.47
N THR A 412 4.72 29.94 -6.49
CA THR A 412 4.14 28.61 -6.66
C THR A 412 5.20 27.59 -7.05
N ARG A 413 5.15 26.38 -6.47
CA ARG A 413 6.07 25.28 -6.83
C ARG A 413 6.00 24.94 -8.32
N SER A 414 4.81 25.04 -8.92
CA SER A 414 4.62 24.79 -10.34
C SER A 414 5.44 25.78 -11.18
N SER A 415 5.40 27.07 -10.87
CA SER A 415 6.16 28.11 -11.56
C SER A 415 7.67 27.93 -11.37
N LEU A 416 8.11 27.65 -10.14
CA LEU A 416 9.52 27.38 -9.84
C LEU A 416 10.02 26.17 -10.65
N ARG A 417 9.31 25.04 -10.59
CA ARG A 417 9.73 23.79 -11.22
C ARG A 417 9.66 23.84 -12.74
N SER A 418 8.72 24.58 -13.32
CA SER A 418 8.66 24.81 -14.77
C SER A 418 9.83 25.66 -15.29
N SER A 419 10.50 26.40 -14.40
CA SER A 419 11.68 27.20 -14.72
C SER A 419 12.95 26.37 -14.83
N TYR A 420 12.94 25.12 -14.36
CA TYR A 420 14.08 24.20 -14.40
C TYR A 420 13.83 23.02 -15.35
N GLY A 421 14.82 22.69 -16.16
CA GLY A 421 14.91 21.41 -16.85
C GLY A 421 15.85 20.47 -16.09
N MET A 422 15.40 19.29 -15.75
CA MET A 422 16.16 18.38 -14.92
C MET A 422 16.47 17.08 -15.67
N VAL A 423 17.77 16.72 -15.74
CA VAL A 423 18.24 15.42 -16.21
C VAL A 423 19.01 14.77 -15.07
N LEU A 424 18.44 13.73 -14.48
CA LEU A 424 19.03 13.01 -13.35
C LEU A 424 19.88 11.82 -13.82
N GLN A 425 20.70 11.31 -12.91
CA GLN A 425 21.44 10.05 -13.07
C GLN A 425 20.50 8.87 -13.31
N GLU A 426 19.44 8.76 -12.50
CA GLU A 426 18.39 7.76 -12.68
C GLU A 426 17.42 8.23 -13.76
N THR A 427 17.44 7.54 -14.89
CA THR A 427 16.57 7.83 -16.02
C THR A 427 15.22 7.14 -15.84
N TRP A 428 14.17 7.89 -15.57
CA TRP A 428 12.83 7.34 -15.51
C TRP A 428 12.05 7.57 -16.82
N LEU A 429 11.48 6.48 -17.34
CA LEU A 429 10.60 6.49 -18.50
C LEU A 429 9.27 5.84 -18.14
N LYS A 430 8.18 6.53 -18.48
CA LYS A 430 6.82 6.02 -18.29
C LYS A 430 6.54 4.90 -19.29
N GLU A 431 5.81 3.86 -18.86
CA GLU A 431 5.21 2.91 -19.79
C GLU A 431 4.30 3.64 -20.78
N GLY A 432 4.57 3.45 -22.09
CA GLY A 432 3.90 4.18 -23.16
C GLY A 432 4.79 4.34 -24.37
N THR A 433 4.39 5.13 -25.33
CA THR A 433 5.17 5.38 -26.56
C THR A 433 6.37 6.29 -26.30
N ILE A 434 7.38 6.22 -27.17
CA ILE A 434 8.52 7.15 -27.15
C ILE A 434 8.02 8.60 -27.30
N ARG A 435 7.03 8.84 -28.18
CA ARG A 435 6.35 10.12 -28.37
C ARG A 435 5.84 10.66 -27.03
N GLU A 436 5.01 9.88 -26.33
CA GLU A 436 4.43 10.27 -25.03
C GLU A 436 5.50 10.57 -23.98
N ASN A 437 6.63 9.86 -24.01
CA ASN A 437 7.74 10.12 -23.11
C ASN A 437 8.49 11.41 -23.41
N ILE A 438 8.67 11.77 -24.67
CA ILE A 438 9.31 13.03 -25.04
C ILE A 438 8.40 14.22 -24.76
N CYS A 439 7.10 14.16 -25.11
CA CYS A 439 6.16 15.26 -24.92
C CYS A 439 5.62 15.39 -23.49
N MET A 440 6.12 14.61 -22.53
CA MET A 440 5.62 14.60 -21.15
C MET A 440 5.58 15.99 -20.49
N GLY A 441 6.56 16.85 -20.74
CA GLY A 441 6.61 18.22 -20.20
C GLY A 441 5.80 19.24 -21.02
N ARG A 442 5.44 18.91 -22.28
CA ARG A 442 4.65 19.74 -23.19
C ARG A 442 3.73 18.86 -24.05
N PRO A 443 2.56 18.44 -23.53
CA PRO A 443 1.66 17.50 -24.19
C PRO A 443 1.06 17.98 -25.52
N ASP A 444 1.06 19.27 -25.75
CA ASP A 444 0.55 19.97 -26.95
C ASP A 444 1.60 20.16 -28.05
N ALA A 445 2.81 19.60 -27.87
CA ALA A 445 3.88 19.69 -28.86
C ALA A 445 3.53 18.98 -30.18
N THR A 446 3.87 19.62 -31.31
CA THR A 446 3.68 19.02 -32.63
C THR A 446 4.70 17.91 -32.89
N ASP A 447 4.40 17.05 -33.88
CA ASP A 447 5.32 15.98 -34.29
C ASP A 447 6.65 16.49 -34.80
N GLU A 448 6.64 17.66 -35.45
CA GLU A 448 7.85 18.33 -35.93
C GLU A 448 8.72 18.79 -34.76
N GLU A 449 8.14 19.40 -33.73
CA GLU A 449 8.86 19.85 -32.53
C GLU A 449 9.44 18.67 -31.75
N ILE A 450 8.69 17.58 -31.59
CA ILE A 450 9.16 16.32 -30.96
C ILE A 450 10.36 15.76 -31.75
N MET A 451 10.26 15.76 -33.09
CA MET A 451 11.33 15.27 -33.94
C MET A 451 12.58 16.17 -33.87
N GLU A 452 12.41 17.49 -33.80
CA GLU A 452 13.52 18.44 -33.65
C GLU A 452 14.22 18.25 -32.29
N ALA A 453 13.49 18.15 -31.22
CA ALA A 453 14.03 17.85 -29.89
C ALA A 453 14.80 16.51 -29.87
N ALA A 454 14.27 15.48 -30.52
CA ALA A 454 14.92 14.18 -30.65
C ALA A 454 16.19 14.23 -31.52
N LYS A 455 16.23 15.07 -32.56
CA LYS A 455 17.45 15.31 -33.37
C LYS A 455 18.50 16.06 -32.56
N ALA A 456 18.08 17.09 -31.83
CA ALA A 456 18.97 17.90 -31.01
C ALA A 456 19.63 17.09 -29.88
N SER A 457 18.90 16.14 -29.30
CA SER A 457 19.41 15.20 -28.29
C SER A 457 20.13 13.98 -28.86
N HIS A 458 20.28 13.83 -30.16
CA HIS A 458 20.78 12.63 -30.84
C HIS A 458 19.91 11.36 -30.68
N ALA A 459 18.70 11.45 -30.15
CA ALA A 459 17.78 10.32 -29.98
C ALA A 459 17.15 9.87 -31.30
N HIS A 460 16.91 10.76 -32.27
CA HIS A 460 16.21 10.49 -33.53
C HIS A 460 16.76 9.28 -34.29
N ASN A 461 18.09 9.14 -34.35
CA ASN A 461 18.74 8.11 -35.13
C ASN A 461 18.47 6.68 -34.63
N PHE A 462 18.38 6.46 -33.33
CA PHE A 462 18.03 5.15 -32.81
C PHE A 462 16.51 4.92 -32.83
N ILE A 463 15.71 5.97 -32.55
CA ILE A 463 14.24 5.90 -32.62
C ILE A 463 13.80 5.43 -34.01
N LYS A 464 14.36 5.98 -35.07
CA LYS A 464 14.03 5.64 -36.46
C LYS A 464 14.37 4.18 -36.82
N ARG A 465 15.25 3.52 -36.08
CA ARG A 465 15.62 2.11 -36.29
C ARG A 465 14.68 1.14 -35.56
N LEU A 466 13.84 1.64 -34.68
CA LEU A 466 12.87 0.82 -33.99
C LEU A 466 11.69 0.48 -34.92
N PRO A 467 11.05 -0.69 -34.75
CA PRO A 467 10.02 -1.18 -35.69
C PRO A 467 8.85 -0.21 -35.90
N LYS A 468 8.47 0.57 -34.88
CA LYS A 468 7.38 1.54 -34.91
C LYS A 468 7.86 2.99 -34.76
N GLY A 469 9.18 3.26 -34.82
CA GLY A 469 9.72 4.59 -34.63
C GLY A 469 9.27 5.26 -33.34
N TYR A 470 8.72 6.45 -33.42
CA TYR A 470 8.20 7.22 -32.26
C TYR A 470 6.99 6.57 -31.55
N ASP A 471 6.25 5.71 -32.23
CA ASP A 471 5.11 4.98 -31.67
C ASP A 471 5.51 3.63 -31.07
N THR A 472 6.82 3.39 -30.93
CA THR A 472 7.33 2.22 -30.22
C THR A 472 6.98 2.34 -28.75
N VAL A 473 6.30 1.31 -28.21
CA VAL A 473 5.95 1.23 -26.78
C VAL A 473 7.19 0.84 -25.99
N ILE A 474 7.47 1.61 -24.97
CA ILE A 474 8.52 1.36 -23.97
C ILE A 474 7.86 0.61 -22.82
N ALA A 475 8.44 -0.52 -22.40
CA ALA A 475 8.05 -1.22 -21.19
C ALA A 475 8.44 -0.39 -19.95
N GLU A 476 7.90 -0.76 -18.80
CA GLU A 476 8.21 -0.15 -17.53
C GLU A 476 9.74 -0.01 -17.34
N ASP A 477 10.19 1.13 -16.88
CA ASP A 477 11.59 1.51 -16.73
C ASP A 477 12.44 1.39 -18.02
N GLY A 478 11.82 1.35 -19.19
CA GLY A 478 12.52 1.29 -20.46
C GLY A 478 13.30 -0.01 -20.69
N GLY A 479 12.81 -1.15 -20.19
CA GLY A 479 13.51 -2.44 -20.18
C GLY A 479 14.05 -2.95 -21.52
N ASN A 480 13.60 -2.40 -22.64
CA ASN A 480 14.04 -2.71 -24.00
C ASN A 480 15.06 -1.69 -24.58
N LEU A 481 15.47 -0.70 -23.78
CA LEU A 481 16.41 0.34 -24.18
C LEU A 481 17.71 0.27 -23.37
N SER A 482 18.85 0.61 -24.00
CA SER A 482 20.10 0.78 -23.26
C SER A 482 20.06 2.02 -22.38
N GLN A 483 20.89 2.05 -21.32
CA GLN A 483 20.96 3.21 -20.40
C GLN A 483 21.23 4.53 -21.13
N GLY A 484 22.15 4.53 -22.12
CA GLY A 484 22.42 5.70 -22.95
C GLY A 484 21.23 6.13 -23.80
N GLN A 485 20.44 5.18 -24.33
CA GLN A 485 19.20 5.51 -25.07
C GLN A 485 18.14 6.13 -24.17
N LYS A 486 17.97 5.60 -22.95
CA LYS A 486 17.08 6.19 -21.95
C LYS A 486 17.47 7.62 -21.63
N GLN A 487 18.78 7.87 -21.42
CA GLN A 487 19.27 9.20 -21.11
C GLN A 487 19.06 10.19 -22.28
N LEU A 488 19.29 9.77 -23.54
CA LEU A 488 19.00 10.60 -24.71
C LEU A 488 17.51 10.96 -24.83
N LEU A 489 16.60 10.08 -24.42
CA LEU A 489 15.16 10.40 -24.36
C LEU A 489 14.84 11.40 -23.25
N CYS A 490 15.44 11.25 -22.06
CA CYS A 490 15.30 12.24 -20.97
C CYS A 490 15.82 13.63 -21.40
N ILE A 491 16.94 13.67 -22.12
CA ILE A 491 17.47 14.91 -22.71
C ILE A 491 16.51 15.48 -23.76
N ALA A 492 15.92 14.64 -24.64
CA ALA A 492 14.93 15.09 -25.63
C ALA A 492 13.71 15.72 -24.97
N ARG A 493 13.25 15.16 -23.84
CA ARG A 493 12.15 15.72 -23.03
C ARG A 493 12.45 17.14 -22.55
N VAL A 494 13.65 17.37 -22.04
CA VAL A 494 14.09 18.70 -21.57
C VAL A 494 14.29 19.64 -22.75
N MET A 495 14.87 19.18 -23.86
CA MET A 495 15.06 19.98 -25.08
C MET A 495 13.75 20.43 -25.73
N LEU A 496 12.66 19.69 -25.56
CA LEU A 496 11.35 20.09 -26.06
C LEU A 496 10.78 21.31 -25.30
N CYS A 497 11.06 21.40 -24.00
CA CYS A 497 10.57 22.47 -23.12
C CYS A 497 11.56 23.66 -23.06
N LEU A 498 12.86 23.39 -23.09
CA LEU A 498 13.97 24.34 -23.01
C LEU A 498 13.77 25.47 -21.99
N PRO A 499 13.63 25.16 -20.70
CA PRO A 499 13.46 26.19 -19.67
C PRO A 499 14.75 27.02 -19.49
N PRO A 500 14.69 28.20 -18.83
CA PRO A 500 15.82 29.11 -18.66
C PRO A 500 16.92 28.58 -17.74
N MET A 501 16.61 27.63 -16.89
CA MET A 501 17.57 27.02 -15.96
C MET A 501 17.62 25.50 -16.11
N LEU A 502 18.78 24.92 -15.85
CA LEU A 502 19.02 23.49 -15.99
C LEU A 502 19.64 22.90 -14.71
N ILE A 503 19.27 21.68 -14.39
CA ILE A 503 19.91 20.83 -13.41
C ILE A 503 20.33 19.53 -14.11
N LEU A 504 21.62 19.26 -14.13
CA LEU A 504 22.21 18.14 -14.86
C LEU A 504 23.03 17.27 -13.91
N ASP A 505 22.78 15.96 -13.91
CA ASP A 505 23.59 14.99 -13.19
C ASP A 505 24.32 14.09 -14.20
N GLU A 506 25.67 14.21 -14.22
CA GLU A 506 26.54 13.62 -15.26
C GLU A 506 26.96 12.17 -15.00
N ALA A 507 26.34 11.43 -14.09
CA ALA A 507 26.75 10.05 -13.84
C ALA A 507 26.49 9.14 -15.05
N THR A 508 27.56 8.87 -15.82
CA THR A 508 27.52 8.09 -17.08
C THR A 508 28.37 6.82 -17.02
N SER A 509 28.67 6.30 -15.82
CA SER A 509 29.62 5.18 -15.61
C SER A 509 29.28 3.86 -16.33
N SER A 510 28.06 3.74 -16.88
CA SER A 510 27.55 2.52 -17.52
C SER A 510 27.23 2.69 -19.02
N ILE A 511 27.74 3.76 -19.68
CA ILE A 511 27.40 4.12 -21.05
C ILE A 511 28.61 3.94 -21.95
N ASP A 512 28.40 3.42 -23.17
CA ASP A 512 29.48 3.33 -24.16
C ASP A 512 29.99 4.71 -24.59
N THR A 513 31.28 4.81 -24.88
CA THR A 513 31.99 6.08 -25.19
C THR A 513 31.32 6.86 -26.33
N ARG A 514 30.78 6.18 -27.35
CA ARG A 514 30.17 6.86 -28.51
C ARG A 514 28.83 7.51 -28.15
N THR A 515 28.05 6.84 -27.36
CA THR A 515 26.76 7.38 -26.86
C THR A 515 27.04 8.49 -25.86
N GLU A 516 28.03 8.33 -25.03
CA GLU A 516 28.49 9.31 -24.09
C GLU A 516 28.90 10.65 -24.76
N MET A 517 29.69 10.61 -25.85
CA MET A 517 30.00 11.83 -26.62
C MET A 517 28.74 12.56 -27.12
N LYS A 518 27.72 11.82 -27.55
CA LYS A 518 26.44 12.41 -27.98
C LYS A 518 25.68 13.08 -26.83
N ILE A 519 25.73 12.47 -25.66
CA ILE A 519 25.11 13.03 -24.45
C ILE A 519 25.80 14.34 -24.08
N GLN A 520 27.12 14.38 -24.12
CA GLN A 520 27.91 15.60 -23.85
C GLN A 520 27.61 16.72 -24.87
N GLU A 521 27.59 16.38 -26.15
CA GLU A 521 27.22 17.36 -27.19
C GLU A 521 25.81 17.89 -26.97
N ALA A 522 24.87 17.04 -26.58
CA ALA A 522 23.49 17.42 -26.26
C ALA A 522 23.43 18.34 -25.03
N PHE A 523 24.16 18.03 -23.97
CA PHE A 523 24.30 18.88 -22.79
C PHE A 523 24.87 20.25 -23.14
N GLY A 524 25.97 20.31 -23.89
CA GLY A 524 26.57 21.57 -24.34
C GLY A 524 25.59 22.46 -25.12
N ARG A 525 24.73 21.84 -25.96
CA ARG A 525 23.66 22.58 -26.69
C ARG A 525 22.59 23.09 -25.73
N MET A 526 22.17 22.28 -24.75
CA MET A 526 21.15 22.68 -23.78
C MET A 526 21.61 23.84 -22.90
N MET A 527 22.85 23.80 -22.42
CA MET A 527 23.40 24.78 -21.50
C MET A 527 23.64 26.15 -22.14
N LYS A 528 23.76 26.23 -23.47
CA LYS A 528 24.10 27.49 -24.17
C LYS A 528 23.09 28.59 -23.83
N GLY A 529 23.59 29.66 -23.13
CA GLY A 529 22.80 30.81 -22.72
C GLY A 529 21.79 30.55 -21.60
N ARG A 530 21.96 29.46 -20.82
CA ARG A 530 21.10 29.09 -19.71
C ARG A 530 21.89 28.87 -18.45
N THR A 531 21.33 29.29 -17.33
CA THR A 531 21.91 29.01 -16.02
C THR A 531 21.84 27.51 -15.73
N SER A 532 22.99 26.91 -15.45
CA SER A 532 23.08 25.45 -15.36
C SER A 532 23.79 25.02 -14.07
N PHE A 533 23.13 24.19 -13.28
CA PHE A 533 23.73 23.52 -12.12
C PHE A 533 24.07 22.09 -12.51
N ILE A 534 25.35 21.73 -12.41
CA ILE A 534 25.86 20.46 -12.92
C ILE A 534 26.55 19.71 -11.79
N VAL A 535 26.05 18.52 -11.44
CA VAL A 535 26.81 17.58 -10.61
C VAL A 535 27.86 16.96 -11.50
N ALA A 536 29.06 17.57 -11.46
CA ALA A 536 30.10 17.25 -12.41
C ALA A 536 30.91 16.04 -11.93
N HIS A 537 31.01 15.05 -12.81
CA HIS A 537 31.87 13.87 -12.66
C HIS A 537 32.99 13.83 -13.73
N ARG A 538 33.08 14.89 -14.55
CA ARG A 538 34.01 14.97 -15.66
C ARG A 538 34.84 16.24 -15.64
N LEU A 539 36.06 16.06 -16.04
CA LEU A 539 37.07 17.14 -16.09
C LEU A 539 36.63 18.29 -17.01
N SER A 540 36.20 17.98 -18.24
CA SER A 540 35.83 19.00 -19.22
C SER A 540 34.68 19.89 -18.73
N THR A 541 33.69 19.31 -18.06
CA THR A 541 32.54 20.05 -17.51
C THR A 541 32.97 20.96 -16.35
N ILE A 542 33.95 20.50 -15.56
CA ILE A 542 34.49 21.28 -14.43
C ILE A 542 35.30 22.45 -14.94
N GLU A 543 36.19 22.21 -15.94
CA GLU A 543 37.04 23.25 -16.50
C GLU A 543 36.28 24.37 -17.23
N GLU A 544 35.15 24.02 -17.89
CA GLU A 544 34.29 24.97 -18.60
C GLU A 544 33.29 25.70 -17.71
N ALA A 545 33.23 25.43 -16.42
CA ALA A 545 32.30 26.06 -15.51
C ALA A 545 32.75 27.46 -15.10
N ASP A 546 31.82 28.41 -15.07
CA ASP A 546 32.05 29.78 -14.61
C ASP A 546 32.26 29.80 -13.07
N ILE A 547 31.54 28.94 -12.35
CA ILE A 547 31.66 28.78 -10.90
C ILE A 547 31.79 27.29 -10.57
N ILE A 548 32.82 26.96 -9.80
CA ILE A 548 32.99 25.63 -9.22
C ILE A 548 32.72 25.71 -7.73
N LEU A 549 31.76 24.91 -7.26
CA LEU A 549 31.43 24.73 -5.84
C LEU A 549 32.06 23.44 -5.35
N VAL A 550 33.02 23.54 -4.48
CA VAL A 550 33.71 22.39 -3.87
C VAL A 550 33.06 22.08 -2.56
N MET A 551 32.34 20.95 -2.51
CA MET A 551 31.59 20.53 -1.32
C MET A 551 32.32 19.41 -0.57
N LYS A 552 32.41 19.53 0.74
CA LYS A 552 32.89 18.48 1.64
C LYS A 552 32.10 18.52 2.95
N ASP A 553 31.66 17.36 3.40
CA ASP A 553 30.92 17.19 4.67
C ASP A 553 29.74 18.19 4.84
N GLY A 554 29.05 18.49 3.73
CA GLY A 554 27.90 19.40 3.71
C GLY A 554 28.22 20.89 3.60
N HIS A 555 29.49 21.27 3.55
CA HIS A 555 29.93 22.66 3.45
C HIS A 555 30.53 22.97 2.08
N ILE A 556 30.37 24.23 1.62
CA ILE A 556 31.24 24.75 0.57
C ILE A 556 32.59 25.09 1.22
N ILE A 557 33.63 24.37 0.85
CA ILE A 557 34.98 24.62 1.36
C ILE A 557 35.79 25.52 0.43
N GLU A 558 35.47 25.51 -0.86
CA GLU A 558 36.12 26.36 -1.87
C GLU A 558 35.07 26.76 -2.93
N GLN A 559 35.18 27.99 -3.43
CA GLN A 559 34.40 28.52 -4.54
C GLN A 559 35.29 29.40 -5.43
N GLY A 560 35.10 29.31 -6.74
CA GLY A 560 35.83 30.10 -7.74
C GLY A 560 35.80 29.41 -9.11
N ASN A 561 36.55 29.96 -10.06
CA ASN A 561 36.75 29.29 -11.35
C ASN A 561 37.92 28.28 -11.31
N HIS A 562 38.08 27.52 -12.37
CA HIS A 562 39.10 26.46 -12.47
C HIS A 562 40.54 26.98 -12.17
N GLU A 563 40.93 28.09 -12.78
CA GLU A 563 42.28 28.64 -12.63
C GLU A 563 42.53 29.17 -11.21
N GLU A 564 41.56 29.89 -10.64
CA GLU A 564 41.63 30.41 -9.27
C GLU A 564 41.77 29.29 -8.24
N LEU A 565 41.00 28.22 -8.39
CA LEU A 565 41.03 27.10 -7.44
C LEU A 565 42.29 26.26 -7.54
N LEU A 566 42.85 26.11 -8.75
CA LEU A 566 44.16 25.47 -8.90
C LEU A 566 45.28 26.29 -8.26
N GLN A 567 45.26 27.64 -8.42
CA GLN A 567 46.26 28.53 -7.81
C GLN A 567 46.18 28.51 -6.26
N LYS A 568 45.01 28.34 -5.69
CA LYS A 568 44.82 28.19 -4.23
C LYS A 568 45.47 26.93 -3.67
N ASN A 569 45.77 25.94 -4.54
CA ASN A 569 46.38 24.65 -4.19
C ASN A 569 45.69 23.95 -2.98
N GLY A 570 44.38 24.07 -2.92
CA GLY A 570 43.54 23.55 -1.85
C GLY A 570 42.96 22.16 -2.14
N PHE A 571 41.76 21.89 -1.57
CA PHE A 571 41.08 20.60 -1.74
C PHE A 571 40.73 20.32 -3.21
N TYR A 572 40.31 21.35 -3.97
CA TYR A 572 40.01 21.24 -5.38
C TYR A 572 41.27 20.78 -6.17
N ALA A 573 42.39 21.42 -5.97
CA ALA A 573 43.63 21.06 -6.65
C ALA A 573 44.07 19.63 -6.30
N ALA A 574 43.91 19.21 -5.04
CA ALA A 574 44.20 17.83 -4.63
C ALA A 574 43.23 16.81 -5.31
N LEU A 575 41.92 17.13 -5.35
CA LEU A 575 40.90 16.31 -6.02
C LEU A 575 41.18 16.17 -7.52
N TYR A 576 41.47 17.31 -8.18
CA TYR A 576 41.83 17.39 -9.59
C TYR A 576 43.04 16.51 -9.92
N ASN A 577 44.12 16.68 -9.18
CA ASN A 577 45.37 15.92 -9.39
C ASN A 577 45.18 14.42 -9.12
N SER A 578 44.37 14.04 -8.15
CA SER A 578 44.14 12.63 -7.79
C SER A 578 43.23 11.89 -8.75
N GLN A 579 42.20 12.55 -9.29
CA GLN A 579 41.19 11.91 -10.13
C GLN A 579 41.46 12.05 -11.64
N PHE A 580 42.12 13.12 -12.08
CA PHE A 580 42.16 13.49 -13.49
C PHE A 580 43.56 13.61 -14.09
N VAL A 581 44.60 13.79 -13.29
CA VAL A 581 45.98 13.90 -13.80
C VAL A 581 46.71 12.55 -13.81
N GLN A 582 46.20 11.54 -13.08
CA GLN A 582 46.82 10.19 -13.05
C GLN A 582 46.16 9.20 -14.05
N SER A 583 45.18 9.61 -14.83
CA SER A 583 44.59 8.85 -15.93
C SER A 583 45.04 9.42 -17.27
#